data_9b0022cfb27ed093406fc72151ca5a21
#
_entry.id   9b0022cfb27ed093406fc72151ca5a21
#
_cell.length_a   1.000
_cell.length_b   1.000
_cell.length_c   1.000
_cell.angle_alpha   90.00
_cell.angle_beta   90.00
_cell.angle_gamma   90.00
#
_symmetry.space_group_name_H-M   'P 1'
#
loop_
_entity.id
_entity.type
_entity.pdbx_description
1 polymer ?
#
loop_
_entity_poly.entity_id
_entity_poly.type
_entity_poly.pdbx_seq_one_letter_code
_entity_poly.pdbx_strand_id
1 'polypeptide(L)'
;LIKFLIQRPIAVLMAFTACFIVGLVTYFTLPVSLLPDIAIPEITVQVSAQNTSARELENTVVKPLRQQLIQVAKLKDMDSETRDGAGIIRLGFDFGTNTDLAFIEVNEKIDAAMNYLPKDAERPKVIKASATDIPVFYLNLTLKSDSAYGKVDERAFLDLCEFAENVIKRRIEQLAEVAMVDVTGLVERQLQIVPDPDKLAVLGLSIEDIENVLAQNNVEPGSMTVRDGYYEYNIKFSTLLRTEEDVKGILLRKEGRIIRLGDFCRVEIVPAKEKGVSMSNGKRAVTLAVIKQADENMEDMKLAINSTMDYFKKVYPDIDFSISRNQTELLDYTISNLQQNLSLGFLFI
;
A
#
# COMPACT_ATOMS: atom_id res chain seq x y z
N LEU A 1 32.18 52.16 15.76
CA LEU A 1 32.17 50.78 15.27
C LEU A 1 33.28 50.57 14.24
N ILE A 2 33.39 51.37 13.16
CA ILE A 2 34.39 51.24 12.10
C ILE A 2 35.81 51.38 12.64
N LYS A 3 36.08 52.34 13.53
CA LYS A 3 37.40 52.56 14.13
C LYS A 3 37.86 51.38 15.03
N PHE A 4 36.89 50.70 15.68
CA PHE A 4 37.15 49.51 16.49
C PHE A 4 37.49 48.29 15.61
N LEU A 5 36.80 48.14 14.48
CA LEU A 5 37.03 47.05 13.51
C LEU A 5 38.43 47.17 12.85
N ILE A 6 38.85 48.41 12.51
CA ILE A 6 40.16 48.67 11.89
C ILE A 6 41.30 48.41 12.87
N GLN A 7 41.08 48.68 14.18
CA GLN A 7 42.10 48.49 15.20
C GLN A 7 42.34 47.02 15.64
N ARG A 8 41.43 46.08 15.24
CA ARG A 8 41.53 44.64 15.59
C ARG A 8 41.30 43.73 14.37
N PRO A 9 42.22 43.77 13.39
CA PRO A 9 42.03 43.05 12.12
C PRO A 9 41.93 41.51 12.32
N ILE A 10 42.67 40.94 13.28
CA ILE A 10 42.64 39.51 13.56
C ILE A 10 41.25 39.08 14.08
N ALA A 11 40.68 39.87 15.01
CA ALA A 11 39.35 39.55 15.55
C ALA A 11 38.25 39.60 14.49
N VAL A 12 38.34 40.57 13.56
CA VAL A 12 37.43 40.70 12.44
C VAL A 12 37.55 39.51 11.48
N LEU A 13 38.80 39.13 11.16
CA LEU A 13 39.05 37.98 10.27
C LEU A 13 38.56 36.67 10.91
N MET A 14 38.76 36.46 12.20
CA MET A 14 38.20 35.28 12.91
C MET A 14 36.68 35.27 12.89
N ALA A 15 36.01 36.41 13.10
CA ALA A 15 34.58 36.52 13.06
C ALA A 15 34.02 36.18 11.65
N PHE A 16 34.63 36.73 10.60
CA PHE A 16 34.26 36.41 9.23
C PHE A 16 34.50 34.92 8.89
N THR A 17 35.64 34.36 9.33
CA THR A 17 35.93 32.94 9.11
C THR A 17 34.92 32.06 9.85
N ALA A 18 34.56 32.42 11.09
CA ALA A 18 33.51 31.69 11.83
C ALA A 18 32.15 31.76 11.12
N CYS A 19 31.70 32.92 10.67
CA CYS A 19 30.49 33.09 9.91
C CYS A 19 30.54 32.29 8.61
N PHE A 20 31.68 32.27 7.92
CA PHE A 20 31.86 31.51 6.69
C PHE A 20 31.74 30.02 6.93
N ILE A 21 32.37 29.49 7.99
CA ILE A 21 32.29 28.08 8.36
C ILE A 21 30.84 27.70 8.72
N VAL A 22 30.16 28.52 9.54
CA VAL A 22 28.75 28.28 9.89
C VAL A 22 27.87 28.29 8.62
N GLY A 23 28.08 29.27 7.73
CA GLY A 23 27.37 29.33 6.47
C GLY A 23 27.60 28.09 5.58
N LEU A 24 28.84 27.61 5.53
CA LEU A 24 29.20 26.41 4.77
C LEU A 24 28.54 25.16 5.36
N VAL A 25 28.57 24.99 6.68
CA VAL A 25 27.91 23.87 7.37
C VAL A 25 26.40 23.93 7.11
N THR A 26 25.78 25.09 7.28
CA THR A 26 24.33 25.28 7.04
C THR A 26 23.95 24.96 5.60
N TYR A 27 24.77 25.35 4.64
CA TYR A 27 24.53 25.08 3.22
C TYR A 27 24.40 23.56 2.93
N PHE A 28 25.23 22.73 3.56
CA PHE A 28 25.20 21.28 3.38
C PHE A 28 24.15 20.57 4.24
N THR A 29 23.64 21.21 5.29
CA THR A 29 22.65 20.59 6.21
C THR A 29 21.22 21.06 5.97
N LEU A 30 20.99 22.05 5.09
CA LEU A 30 19.65 22.54 4.82
C LEU A 30 18.87 21.49 4.01
N PRO A 31 17.76 20.96 4.52
CA PRO A 31 16.91 20.07 3.74
C PRO A 31 16.25 20.87 2.60
N VAL A 32 16.30 20.33 1.40
CA VAL A 32 15.68 20.95 0.22
C VAL A 32 14.48 20.11 -0.18
N SER A 33 13.31 20.72 -0.21
CA SER A 33 12.05 20.09 -0.62
C SER A 33 11.32 20.99 -1.64
N LEU A 34 10.62 20.39 -2.60
CA LEU A 34 9.76 21.11 -3.57
C LEU A 34 8.50 21.67 -2.91
N LEU A 35 8.00 20.99 -1.89
CA LEU A 35 6.82 21.40 -1.15
C LEU A 35 7.22 21.59 0.31
N PRO A 36 6.75 22.67 0.96
CA PRO A 36 6.93 22.82 2.39
C PRO A 36 6.22 21.66 3.10
N ASP A 37 6.81 21.17 4.20
CA ASP A 37 6.20 20.15 5.07
C ASP A 37 5.01 20.78 5.80
N ILE A 38 3.88 20.91 5.10
CA ILE A 38 2.63 21.36 5.69
C ILE A 38 1.94 20.11 6.21
N ALA A 39 2.00 19.90 7.52
CA ALA A 39 1.18 18.88 8.15
C ALA A 39 -0.30 19.27 7.95
N ILE A 40 -0.98 18.60 7.04
CA ILE A 40 -2.43 18.66 6.93
C ILE A 40 -2.95 17.80 8.07
N PRO A 41 -3.62 18.38 9.08
CA PRO A 41 -4.13 17.58 10.18
C PRO A 41 -5.41 16.84 9.75
N GLU A 42 -5.25 15.85 8.90
CA GLU A 42 -6.33 15.01 8.38
C GLU A 42 -6.00 13.53 8.59
N ILE A 43 -7.01 12.78 9.02
CA ILE A 43 -6.94 11.32 9.15
C ILE A 43 -8.07 10.72 8.33
N THR A 44 -7.73 9.75 7.50
CA THR A 44 -8.68 9.03 6.67
C THR A 44 -8.91 7.62 7.22
N VAL A 45 -10.17 7.27 7.42
CA VAL A 45 -10.59 5.92 7.82
C VAL A 45 -11.22 5.23 6.62
N GLN A 46 -10.63 4.14 6.17
CA GLN A 46 -11.12 3.32 5.06
C GLN A 46 -11.83 2.08 5.58
N VAL A 47 -13.01 1.84 5.05
CA VAL A 47 -13.85 0.67 5.34
C VAL A 47 -13.95 -0.17 4.07
N SER A 48 -13.75 -1.48 4.17
CA SER A 48 -13.95 -2.44 3.10
C SER A 48 -14.99 -3.48 3.53
N ALA A 49 -15.97 -3.74 2.68
CA ALA A 49 -16.97 -4.78 2.90
C ALA A 49 -17.40 -5.35 1.55
N GLN A 50 -16.83 -6.49 1.18
CA GLN A 50 -17.11 -7.13 -0.10
C GLN A 50 -18.61 -7.52 -0.20
N ASN A 51 -19.17 -7.38 -1.40
CA ASN A 51 -20.55 -7.73 -1.71
C ASN A 51 -21.66 -7.00 -0.92
N THR A 52 -21.34 -5.87 -0.30
CA THR A 52 -22.30 -5.06 0.47
C THR A 52 -22.70 -3.82 -0.35
N SER A 53 -23.98 -3.53 -0.44
CA SER A 53 -24.46 -2.32 -1.11
C SER A 53 -24.07 -1.06 -0.33
N ALA A 54 -23.89 0.08 -1.03
CA ALA A 54 -23.55 1.36 -0.39
C ALA A 54 -24.51 1.74 0.75
N ARG A 55 -25.82 1.50 0.56
CA ARG A 55 -26.84 1.80 1.56
C ARG A 55 -26.72 0.93 2.81
N GLU A 56 -26.44 -0.31 2.64
CA GLU A 56 -26.27 -1.28 3.72
C GLU A 56 -24.97 -0.98 4.48
N LEU A 57 -23.86 -0.79 3.76
CA LEU A 57 -22.57 -0.41 4.32
C LEU A 57 -22.65 0.91 5.13
N GLU A 58 -23.36 1.91 4.61
CA GLU A 58 -23.59 3.16 5.32
C GLU A 58 -24.32 2.93 6.66
N ASN A 59 -25.40 2.15 6.65
CA ASN A 59 -26.20 1.95 7.84
C ASN A 59 -25.57 1.04 8.89
N THR A 60 -24.87 -0.02 8.44
CA THR A 60 -24.34 -1.07 9.34
C THR A 60 -22.93 -0.77 9.82
N VAL A 61 -22.13 -0.03 9.06
CA VAL A 61 -20.71 0.18 9.37
C VAL A 61 -20.34 1.67 9.46
N VAL A 62 -20.59 2.46 8.40
CA VAL A 62 -20.10 3.84 8.32
C VAL A 62 -20.79 4.74 9.35
N LYS A 63 -22.11 4.64 9.50
CA LYS A 63 -22.88 5.42 10.46
C LYS A 63 -22.48 5.15 11.93
N PRO A 64 -22.36 3.89 12.41
CA PRO A 64 -21.86 3.60 13.75
C PRO A 64 -20.43 4.10 13.97
N LEU A 65 -19.55 3.96 12.98
CA LEU A 65 -18.18 4.50 13.05
C LEU A 65 -18.19 6.02 13.23
N ARG A 66 -18.95 6.76 12.42
CA ARG A 66 -19.07 8.23 12.55
C ARG A 66 -19.56 8.66 13.93
N GLN A 67 -20.49 7.93 14.51
CA GLN A 67 -21.00 8.22 15.86
C GLN A 67 -19.94 8.11 16.94
N GLN A 68 -18.97 7.24 16.80
CA GLN A 68 -17.82 7.12 17.69
C GLN A 68 -16.74 8.14 17.36
N LEU A 69 -16.44 8.33 16.10
CA LEU A 69 -15.37 9.20 15.63
C LEU A 69 -15.65 10.71 15.88
N ILE A 70 -16.92 11.13 15.95
CA ILE A 70 -17.27 12.51 16.27
C ILE A 70 -16.84 12.93 17.69
N GLN A 71 -16.50 11.98 18.55
CA GLN A 71 -16.04 12.23 19.92
C GLN A 71 -14.52 12.46 20.01
N VAL A 72 -13.79 12.37 18.89
CA VAL A 72 -12.34 12.60 18.85
C VAL A 72 -12.05 14.08 19.15
N ALA A 73 -11.07 14.32 20.00
CA ALA A 73 -10.73 15.67 20.42
C ALA A 73 -10.19 16.52 19.25
N LYS A 74 -10.55 17.83 19.26
CA LYS A 74 -10.13 18.81 18.25
C LYS A 74 -10.56 18.48 16.81
N LEU A 75 -11.54 17.61 16.63
CA LEU A 75 -12.15 17.37 15.34
C LEU A 75 -12.88 18.64 14.89
N LYS A 76 -12.52 19.14 13.71
CA LYS A 76 -13.08 20.34 13.09
C LYS A 76 -14.21 20.01 12.14
N ASP A 77 -13.95 19.06 11.25
CA ASP A 77 -14.91 18.59 10.25
C ASP A 77 -14.79 17.07 10.04
N MET A 78 -15.85 16.50 9.52
CA MET A 78 -15.90 15.06 9.21
C MET A 78 -16.77 14.85 7.98
N ASP A 79 -16.13 14.37 6.90
CA ASP A 79 -16.79 13.97 5.66
C ASP A 79 -16.78 12.45 5.50
N SER A 80 -17.83 11.92 4.88
CA SER A 80 -17.87 10.49 4.55
C SER A 80 -18.44 10.25 3.17
N GLU A 81 -17.85 9.31 2.47
CA GLU A 81 -18.29 8.84 1.15
C GLU A 81 -18.44 7.33 1.20
N THR A 82 -19.61 6.81 0.82
CA THR A 82 -19.89 5.37 0.82
C THR A 82 -20.27 4.94 -0.58
N ARG A 83 -19.61 3.88 -1.06
CA ARG A 83 -19.87 3.20 -2.33
C ARG A 83 -20.14 1.72 -2.10
N ASP A 84 -20.56 1.01 -3.13
CA ASP A 84 -20.72 -0.44 -3.04
C ASP A 84 -19.37 -1.09 -2.69
N GLY A 85 -19.33 -1.79 -1.58
CA GLY A 85 -18.17 -2.49 -1.07
C GLY A 85 -17.08 -1.65 -0.40
N ALA A 86 -17.18 -0.31 -0.38
CA ALA A 86 -16.16 0.55 0.22
C ALA A 86 -16.73 1.83 0.83
N GLY A 87 -16.15 2.26 1.95
CA GLY A 87 -16.46 3.55 2.59
C GLY A 87 -15.18 4.30 2.99
N ILE A 88 -15.24 5.62 2.92
CA ILE A 88 -14.14 6.50 3.35
C ILE A 88 -14.72 7.54 4.28
N ILE A 89 -14.09 7.74 5.45
CA ILE A 89 -14.40 8.81 6.40
C ILE A 89 -13.15 9.66 6.54
N ARG A 90 -13.24 10.95 6.24
CA ARG A 90 -12.15 11.93 6.40
C ARG A 90 -12.42 12.76 7.65
N LEU A 91 -11.41 12.86 8.49
CA LEU A 91 -11.44 13.58 9.75
C LEU A 91 -10.46 14.75 9.65
N GLY A 92 -10.96 15.96 9.53
CA GLY A 92 -10.17 17.19 9.55
C GLY A 92 -10.05 17.75 10.96
N PHE A 93 -8.83 18.11 11.37
CA PHE A 93 -8.53 18.65 12.70
C PHE A 93 -8.10 20.12 12.62
N ASP A 94 -8.10 20.80 13.76
CA ASP A 94 -7.59 22.17 13.86
C ASP A 94 -6.07 22.22 13.59
N PHE A 95 -5.62 23.32 12.99
CA PHE A 95 -4.17 23.53 12.77
C PHE A 95 -3.40 23.48 14.09
N GLY A 96 -2.22 22.83 14.07
CA GLY A 96 -1.40 22.62 15.25
C GLY A 96 -1.85 21.46 16.14
N THR A 97 -2.83 20.68 15.71
CA THR A 97 -3.17 19.41 16.36
C THR A 97 -2.04 18.40 16.10
N ASN A 98 -1.59 17.73 17.17
CA ASN A 98 -0.66 16.63 17.01
C ASN A 98 -1.38 15.45 16.35
N THR A 99 -1.04 15.19 15.09
CA THR A 99 -1.69 14.17 14.27
C THR A 99 -1.42 12.75 14.78
N ASP A 100 -0.30 12.51 15.50
CA ASP A 100 0.01 11.20 16.06
C ASP A 100 -0.90 10.87 17.24
N LEU A 101 -1.15 11.85 18.11
CA LEU A 101 -2.11 11.68 19.21
C LEU A 101 -3.53 11.50 18.67
N ALA A 102 -3.93 12.29 17.69
CA ALA A 102 -5.23 12.16 17.03
C ALA A 102 -5.38 10.77 16.36
N PHE A 103 -4.31 10.26 15.72
CA PHE A 103 -4.29 8.92 15.12
C PHE A 103 -4.50 7.81 16.15
N ILE A 104 -3.87 7.91 17.32
CA ILE A 104 -4.05 6.95 18.41
C ILE A 104 -5.51 7.01 18.91
N GLU A 105 -6.06 8.22 19.14
CA GLU A 105 -7.42 8.38 19.60
C GLU A 105 -8.45 7.87 18.58
N VAL A 106 -8.23 8.12 17.29
CA VAL A 106 -9.08 7.58 16.21
C VAL A 106 -9.08 6.05 16.23
N ASN A 107 -7.89 5.41 16.38
CA ASN A 107 -7.80 3.95 16.48
C ASN A 107 -8.55 3.41 17.71
N GLU A 108 -8.43 4.07 18.87
CA GLU A 108 -9.17 3.73 20.09
C GLU A 108 -10.69 3.78 19.86
N LYS A 109 -11.19 4.84 19.21
CA LYS A 109 -12.61 4.98 18.88
C LYS A 109 -13.09 3.92 17.88
N ILE A 110 -12.26 3.55 16.92
CA ILE A 110 -12.57 2.44 15.99
C ILE A 110 -12.64 1.11 16.74
N ASP A 111 -11.69 0.83 17.63
CA ASP A 111 -11.71 -0.41 18.41
C ASP A 111 -12.96 -0.48 19.32
N ALA A 112 -13.38 0.64 19.87
CA ALA A 112 -14.64 0.74 20.60
C ALA A 112 -15.86 0.49 19.68
N ALA A 113 -15.83 1.04 18.45
CA ALA A 113 -16.89 0.86 17.47
C ALA A 113 -17.03 -0.60 17.00
N MET A 114 -15.91 -1.36 16.92
CA MET A 114 -15.94 -2.76 16.48
C MET A 114 -16.92 -3.65 17.27
N ASN A 115 -17.22 -3.28 18.53
CA ASN A 115 -18.21 -4.01 19.33
C ASN A 115 -19.65 -3.85 18.83
N TYR A 116 -19.91 -2.84 18.01
CA TYR A 116 -21.24 -2.51 17.46
C TYR A 116 -21.37 -2.84 15.97
N LEU A 117 -20.25 -3.25 15.32
CA LEU A 117 -20.23 -3.62 13.91
C LEU A 117 -20.61 -5.10 13.71
N PRO A 118 -21.07 -5.48 12.51
CA PRO A 118 -21.26 -6.88 12.16
C PRO A 118 -19.97 -7.69 12.39
N LYS A 119 -20.10 -8.94 12.80
CA LYS A 119 -18.93 -9.81 13.14
C LYS A 119 -18.04 -10.14 11.93
N ASP A 120 -18.57 -10.04 10.75
CA ASP A 120 -17.93 -10.24 9.46
C ASP A 120 -17.33 -8.95 8.88
N ALA A 121 -17.53 -7.80 9.55
CA ALA A 121 -16.92 -6.55 9.13
C ALA A 121 -15.40 -6.56 9.39
N GLU A 122 -14.63 -6.27 8.35
CA GLU A 122 -13.19 -6.06 8.48
C GLU A 122 -12.90 -4.80 9.32
N ARG A 123 -11.82 -4.87 10.12
CA ARG A 123 -11.39 -3.70 10.89
C ARG A 123 -11.04 -2.54 9.94
N PRO A 124 -11.62 -1.35 10.12
CA PRO A 124 -11.30 -0.19 9.32
C PRO A 124 -9.81 0.17 9.35
N LYS A 125 -9.25 0.50 8.18
CA LYS A 125 -7.87 0.94 8.05
C LYS A 125 -7.77 2.43 8.27
N VAL A 126 -6.92 2.85 9.20
CA VAL A 126 -6.67 4.27 9.49
C VAL A 126 -5.42 4.71 8.74
N ILE A 127 -5.54 5.81 8.01
CA ILE A 127 -4.44 6.42 7.25
C ILE A 127 -4.31 7.86 7.70
N LYS A 128 -3.11 8.23 8.11
CA LYS A 128 -2.77 9.61 8.42
C LYS A 128 -2.39 10.31 7.12
N ALA A 129 -3.18 11.30 6.69
CA ALA A 129 -2.86 12.10 5.52
C ALA A 129 -1.79 13.14 5.88
N SER A 130 -0.80 13.27 5.02
CA SER A 130 0.23 14.31 5.09
C SER A 130 0.38 14.98 3.73
N ALA A 131 0.76 16.25 3.69
CA ALA A 131 1.13 16.88 2.43
C ALA A 131 2.37 16.21 1.79
N THR A 132 3.13 15.48 2.59
CA THR A 132 4.26 14.66 2.16
C THR A 132 3.84 13.32 1.54
N ASP A 133 2.55 12.95 1.62
CA ASP A 133 2.00 11.72 1.01
C ASP A 133 1.88 11.81 -0.52
N ILE A 134 2.33 12.92 -1.11
CA ILE A 134 2.46 13.04 -2.55
C ILE A 134 3.62 12.14 -3.01
N PRO A 135 3.37 11.16 -3.90
CA PRO A 135 4.43 10.28 -4.37
C PRO A 135 5.57 11.07 -5.01
N VAL A 136 6.78 10.80 -4.59
CA VAL A 136 7.99 11.44 -5.12
C VAL A 136 8.24 11.00 -6.55
N PHE A 137 7.92 9.75 -6.85
CA PHE A 137 7.94 9.19 -8.19
C PHE A 137 7.05 7.95 -8.26
N TYR A 138 6.75 7.55 -9.50
CA TYR A 138 6.06 6.32 -9.79
C TYR A 138 7.02 5.35 -10.44
N LEU A 139 7.19 4.18 -9.86
CA LEU A 139 7.95 3.09 -10.44
C LEU A 139 6.99 2.16 -11.18
N ASN A 140 7.19 2.00 -12.48
CA ASN A 140 6.37 1.15 -13.33
C ASN A 140 7.15 -0.12 -13.66
N LEU A 141 6.52 -1.27 -13.45
CA LEU A 141 7.02 -2.59 -13.79
C LEU A 141 6.24 -3.13 -14.98
N THR A 142 6.96 -3.53 -16.02
CA THR A 142 6.37 -4.15 -17.22
C THR A 142 7.18 -5.40 -17.60
N LEU A 143 6.53 -6.36 -18.25
CA LEU A 143 7.23 -7.52 -18.80
C LEU A 143 7.96 -7.12 -20.09
N LYS A 144 9.20 -7.55 -20.23
CA LYS A 144 9.94 -7.32 -21.48
C LYS A 144 9.38 -8.10 -22.66
N SER A 145 8.81 -9.27 -22.39
CA SER A 145 8.15 -10.12 -23.40
C SER A 145 6.90 -9.49 -24.01
N ASP A 146 6.26 -8.54 -23.31
CA ASP A 146 5.06 -7.89 -23.81
C ASP A 146 5.40 -6.91 -24.95
N SER A 147 4.73 -7.09 -26.08
CA SER A 147 4.76 -6.10 -27.16
C SER A 147 3.85 -4.94 -26.80
N ALA A 148 4.27 -3.73 -27.11
CA ALA A 148 3.36 -2.57 -27.04
C ALA A 148 2.11 -2.87 -27.88
N TYR A 149 0.93 -2.82 -27.23
CA TYR A 149 -0.37 -3.16 -27.84
C TYR A 149 -0.57 -4.63 -28.25
N GLY A 150 0.28 -5.57 -27.78
CA GLY A 150 0.15 -7.02 -28.02
C GLY A 150 -0.73 -7.75 -27.00
N LYS A 151 -0.94 -9.06 -27.24
CA LYS A 151 -1.57 -9.92 -26.24
C LYS A 151 -0.65 -10.04 -25.02
N VAL A 152 -1.15 -9.66 -23.87
CA VAL A 152 -0.49 -9.88 -22.58
C VAL A 152 -0.62 -11.36 -22.23
N ASP A 153 0.46 -11.99 -21.82
CA ASP A 153 0.38 -13.29 -21.16
C ASP A 153 -0.19 -13.07 -19.74
N GLU A 154 -1.47 -13.39 -19.58
CA GLU A 154 -2.19 -13.16 -18.32
C GLU A 154 -1.52 -13.86 -17.13
N ARG A 155 -0.96 -15.05 -17.34
CA ARG A 155 -0.27 -15.79 -16.27
C ARG A 155 1.01 -15.07 -15.85
N ALA A 156 1.84 -14.70 -16.82
CA ALA A 156 3.06 -13.95 -16.56
C ALA A 156 2.77 -12.60 -15.90
N PHE A 157 1.66 -11.94 -16.26
CA PHE A 157 1.24 -10.70 -15.63
C PHE A 157 0.78 -10.90 -14.19
N LEU A 158 0.05 -11.97 -13.88
CA LEU A 158 -0.32 -12.33 -12.51
C LEU A 158 0.91 -12.61 -11.64
N ASP A 159 1.91 -13.31 -12.20
CA ASP A 159 3.21 -13.53 -11.53
C ASP A 159 3.92 -12.20 -11.26
N LEU A 160 3.88 -11.26 -12.22
CA LEU A 160 4.44 -9.91 -12.04
C LEU A 160 3.71 -9.14 -10.93
N CYS A 161 2.38 -9.23 -10.84
CA CYS A 161 1.59 -8.58 -9.79
C CYS A 161 1.99 -9.10 -8.41
N GLU A 162 2.05 -10.41 -8.23
CA GLU A 162 2.45 -11.04 -6.97
C GLU A 162 3.90 -10.70 -6.60
N PHE A 163 4.79 -10.71 -7.58
CA PHE A 163 6.18 -10.31 -7.40
C PHE A 163 6.31 -8.84 -7.01
N ALA A 164 5.57 -7.94 -7.67
CA ALA A 164 5.58 -6.51 -7.36
C ALA A 164 5.15 -6.23 -5.92
N GLU A 165 4.10 -6.91 -5.44
CA GLU A 165 3.56 -6.72 -4.10
C GLU A 165 4.43 -7.38 -3.01
N ASN A 166 4.86 -8.62 -3.23
CA ASN A 166 5.55 -9.40 -2.20
C ASN A 166 7.06 -9.17 -2.13
N VAL A 167 7.68 -8.76 -3.23
CA VAL A 167 9.14 -8.60 -3.31
C VAL A 167 9.54 -7.14 -3.50
N ILE A 168 9.09 -6.51 -4.58
CA ILE A 168 9.56 -5.16 -4.95
C ILE A 168 9.06 -4.12 -3.95
N LYS A 169 7.76 -4.10 -3.68
CA LYS A 169 7.15 -3.20 -2.69
C LYS A 169 7.85 -3.31 -1.34
N ARG A 170 7.96 -4.52 -0.81
CA ARG A 170 8.58 -4.74 0.51
C ARG A 170 10.04 -4.33 0.55
N ARG A 171 10.77 -4.52 -0.55
CA ARG A 171 12.17 -4.13 -0.62
C ARG A 171 12.34 -2.61 -0.63
N ILE A 172 11.45 -1.88 -1.31
CA ILE A 172 11.46 -0.42 -1.34
C ILE A 172 11.00 0.13 0.02
N GLU A 173 9.99 -0.46 0.66
CA GLU A 173 9.53 -0.07 2.01
C GLU A 173 10.56 -0.31 3.12
N GLN A 174 11.59 -1.11 2.88
CA GLN A 174 12.70 -1.32 3.83
C GLN A 174 13.74 -0.18 3.80
N LEU A 175 13.69 0.71 2.82
CA LEU A 175 14.57 1.87 2.77
C LEU A 175 14.13 2.88 3.83
N ALA A 176 15.08 3.44 4.58
CA ALA A 176 14.80 4.38 5.66
C ALA A 176 14.12 5.66 5.15
N GLU A 177 14.42 6.05 3.92
CA GLU A 177 13.92 7.25 3.26
C GLU A 177 12.46 7.11 2.75
N VAL A 178 11.91 5.88 2.77
CA VAL A 178 10.57 5.57 2.24
C VAL A 178 9.57 5.40 3.37
N ALA A 179 8.51 6.20 3.36
CA ALA A 179 7.42 6.07 4.33
C ALA A 179 6.48 4.91 4.00
N MET A 180 6.08 4.84 2.75
CA MET A 180 5.22 3.77 2.26
C MET A 180 5.25 3.67 0.73
N VAL A 181 4.80 2.55 0.22
CA VAL A 181 4.63 2.31 -1.22
C VAL A 181 3.19 1.88 -1.49
N ASP A 182 2.49 2.67 -2.29
CA ASP A 182 1.15 2.31 -2.76
C ASP A 182 1.24 1.65 -4.15
N VAL A 183 0.46 0.59 -4.36
CA VAL A 183 0.53 -0.20 -5.61
C VAL A 183 -0.79 -0.12 -6.36
N THR A 184 -0.70 0.20 -7.64
CA THR A 184 -1.86 0.27 -8.54
C THR A 184 -1.65 -0.61 -9.77
N GLY A 185 -2.75 -1.05 -10.38
CA GLY A 185 -2.70 -1.95 -11.52
C GLY A 185 -2.48 -3.42 -11.14
N LEU A 186 -2.59 -3.76 -9.85
CA LEU A 186 -2.57 -5.14 -9.39
C LEU A 186 -3.82 -5.89 -9.83
N VAL A 187 -3.62 -7.14 -10.19
CA VAL A 187 -4.67 -8.11 -10.39
C VAL A 187 -4.41 -9.31 -9.49
N GLU A 188 -5.37 -9.59 -8.64
CA GLU A 188 -5.30 -10.73 -7.73
C GLU A 188 -5.62 -12.04 -8.48
N ARG A 189 -5.04 -13.13 -8.02
CA ARG A 189 -5.43 -14.47 -8.49
C ARG A 189 -6.73 -14.87 -7.82
N GLN A 190 -7.67 -15.33 -8.61
CA GLN A 190 -8.93 -15.87 -8.14
C GLN A 190 -9.06 -17.34 -8.56
N LEU A 191 -9.34 -18.19 -7.60
CA LEU A 191 -9.72 -19.57 -7.90
C LEU A 191 -11.19 -19.58 -8.31
N GLN A 192 -11.46 -19.84 -9.57
CA GLN A 192 -12.80 -19.92 -10.12
C GLN A 192 -13.25 -21.39 -10.18
N ILE A 193 -14.41 -21.66 -9.60
CA ILE A 193 -15.06 -22.97 -9.62
C ILE A 193 -16.31 -22.85 -10.46
N VAL A 194 -16.33 -23.47 -11.62
CA VAL A 194 -17.45 -23.45 -12.55
C VAL A 194 -18.09 -24.86 -12.59
N PRO A 195 -19.24 -25.04 -11.95
CA PRO A 195 -19.95 -26.32 -12.00
C PRO A 195 -20.56 -26.56 -13.38
N ASP A 196 -20.60 -27.82 -13.79
CA ASP A 196 -21.28 -28.28 -15.01
C ASP A 196 -22.78 -28.50 -14.70
N PRO A 197 -23.69 -27.71 -15.32
CA PRO A 197 -25.14 -27.77 -15.00
C PRO A 197 -25.76 -29.12 -15.26
N ASP A 198 -25.32 -29.80 -16.32
CA ASP A 198 -25.88 -31.10 -16.71
C ASP A 198 -25.50 -32.18 -15.69
N LYS A 199 -24.24 -32.14 -15.26
CA LYS A 199 -23.75 -33.08 -14.23
C LYS A 199 -24.37 -32.80 -12.87
N LEU A 200 -24.59 -31.53 -12.50
CA LEU A 200 -25.30 -31.17 -11.27
C LEU A 200 -26.70 -31.75 -11.24
N ALA A 201 -27.46 -31.60 -12.36
CA ALA A 201 -28.82 -32.14 -12.49
C ALA A 201 -28.83 -33.66 -12.35
N VAL A 202 -27.93 -34.37 -13.00
CA VAL A 202 -27.83 -35.84 -12.95
C VAL A 202 -27.45 -36.33 -11.54
N LEU A 203 -26.62 -35.58 -10.81
CA LEU A 203 -26.14 -35.93 -9.46
C LEU A 203 -27.10 -35.46 -8.37
N GLY A 204 -28.13 -34.67 -8.67
CA GLY A 204 -29.05 -34.08 -7.71
C GLY A 204 -28.40 -33.08 -6.77
N LEU A 205 -27.35 -32.39 -7.26
CA LEU A 205 -26.58 -31.43 -6.50
C LEU A 205 -27.04 -30.01 -6.78
N SER A 206 -27.05 -29.18 -5.74
CA SER A 206 -27.28 -27.73 -5.83
C SER A 206 -25.97 -26.95 -5.71
N ILE A 207 -25.97 -25.69 -6.10
CA ILE A 207 -24.84 -24.78 -5.87
C ILE A 207 -24.58 -24.64 -4.36
N GLU A 208 -25.63 -24.61 -3.55
CA GLU A 208 -25.52 -24.54 -2.09
C GLU A 208 -24.80 -25.74 -1.48
N ASP A 209 -24.97 -26.95 -2.04
CA ASP A 209 -24.20 -28.14 -1.62
C ASP A 209 -22.70 -27.93 -1.83
N ILE A 210 -22.31 -27.25 -2.94
CA ILE A 210 -20.92 -26.94 -3.25
C ILE A 210 -20.38 -25.88 -2.27
N GLU A 211 -21.12 -24.80 -2.06
CA GLU A 211 -20.74 -23.73 -1.12
C GLU A 211 -20.53 -24.27 0.29
N ASN A 212 -21.45 -25.11 0.77
CA ASN A 212 -21.34 -25.74 2.09
C ASN A 212 -20.10 -26.64 2.21
N VAL A 213 -19.81 -27.44 1.20
CA VAL A 213 -18.63 -28.31 1.21
C VAL A 213 -17.33 -27.50 1.15
N LEU A 214 -17.28 -26.45 0.35
CA LEU A 214 -16.12 -25.56 0.31
C LEU A 214 -15.90 -24.87 1.65
N ALA A 215 -16.95 -24.34 2.27
CA ALA A 215 -16.88 -23.71 3.60
C ALA A 215 -16.39 -24.68 4.68
N GLN A 216 -16.86 -25.92 4.66
CA GLN A 216 -16.46 -26.95 5.60
C GLN A 216 -15.00 -27.42 5.43
N ASN A 217 -14.48 -27.39 4.22
CA ASN A 217 -13.12 -27.83 3.89
C ASN A 217 -12.09 -26.70 3.88
N ASN A 218 -12.50 -25.44 3.98
CA ASN A 218 -11.61 -24.28 4.07
C ASN A 218 -11.58 -23.73 5.49
N VAL A 219 -11.17 -24.57 6.45
CA VAL A 219 -11.16 -24.22 7.87
C VAL A 219 -9.77 -24.47 8.43
N GLU A 220 -9.28 -23.56 9.25
CA GLU A 220 -8.12 -23.77 10.09
C GLU A 220 -8.61 -24.01 11.54
N PRO A 221 -9.02 -25.24 11.91
CA PRO A 221 -9.33 -25.55 13.27
C PRO A 221 -8.04 -25.42 14.08
N GLY A 222 -8.10 -24.72 15.20
CA GLY A 222 -6.95 -24.46 16.04
C GLY A 222 -6.18 -25.73 16.44
N SER A 223 -5.04 -25.58 17.06
CA SER A 223 -4.25 -26.71 17.55
C SER A 223 -5.01 -27.46 18.65
N MET A 224 -5.08 -28.79 18.55
CA MET A 224 -5.56 -29.66 19.60
C MET A 224 -4.37 -30.31 20.32
N THR A 225 -4.35 -30.19 21.63
CA THR A 225 -3.35 -30.83 22.45
C THR A 225 -3.84 -32.22 22.86
N VAL A 226 -3.13 -33.25 22.47
CA VAL A 226 -3.40 -34.64 22.88
C VAL A 226 -2.34 -35.08 23.87
N ARG A 227 -2.76 -35.54 25.03
CA ARG A 227 -1.86 -36.04 26.08
C ARG A 227 -1.88 -37.57 26.09
N ASP A 228 -0.71 -38.13 25.89
CA ASP A 228 -0.51 -39.59 26.01
C ASP A 228 0.54 -39.86 27.08
N GLY A 229 0.07 -40.20 28.27
CA GLY A 229 0.91 -40.39 29.43
C GLY A 229 1.67 -39.15 29.86
N TYR A 230 3.01 -39.20 29.76
CA TYR A 230 3.91 -38.09 30.07
C TYR A 230 4.19 -37.14 28.87
N TYR A 231 3.71 -37.50 27.69
CA TYR A 231 3.95 -36.72 26.47
C TYR A 231 2.72 -35.91 26.07
N GLU A 232 2.94 -34.68 25.67
CA GLU A 232 1.93 -33.76 25.20
C GLU A 232 2.23 -33.42 23.73
N TYR A 233 1.30 -33.77 22.84
CA TYR A 233 1.42 -33.56 21.41
C TYR A 233 0.49 -32.43 20.97
N ASN A 234 1.04 -31.38 20.40
CA ASN A 234 0.26 -30.33 19.75
C ASN A 234 0.00 -30.75 18.28
N ILE A 235 -1.22 -31.17 17.99
CA ILE A 235 -1.64 -31.54 16.64
C ILE A 235 -2.29 -30.30 16.01
N LYS A 236 -1.65 -29.77 14.96
CA LYS A 236 -2.22 -28.67 14.15
C LYS A 236 -2.91 -29.26 12.93
N PHE A 237 -4.22 -29.04 12.84
CA PHE A 237 -4.99 -29.36 11.63
C PHE A 237 -5.03 -28.11 10.74
N SER A 238 -4.71 -28.23 9.47
CA SER A 238 -4.88 -27.19 8.48
C SER A 238 -5.45 -27.82 7.22
N THR A 239 -6.69 -27.46 6.91
CA THR A 239 -7.40 -27.89 5.69
C THR A 239 -7.62 -26.71 4.74
N LEU A 240 -6.71 -25.73 4.76
CA LEU A 240 -6.81 -24.58 3.87
C LEU A 240 -6.61 -25.00 2.40
N LEU A 241 -7.56 -24.61 1.58
CA LEU A 241 -7.53 -24.82 0.16
C LEU A 241 -6.59 -23.78 -0.49
N ARG A 242 -5.46 -24.23 -1.05
CA ARG A 242 -4.43 -23.35 -1.61
C ARG A 242 -4.20 -23.57 -3.10
N THR A 243 -4.46 -24.77 -3.58
CA THR A 243 -4.19 -25.16 -4.96
C THR A 243 -5.46 -25.63 -5.67
N GLU A 244 -5.42 -25.65 -7.01
CA GLU A 244 -6.50 -26.24 -7.80
C GLU A 244 -6.73 -27.70 -7.44
N GLU A 245 -5.66 -28.45 -7.16
CA GLU A 245 -5.67 -29.86 -6.82
C GLU A 245 -6.37 -30.09 -5.48
N ASP A 246 -6.16 -29.21 -4.49
CA ASP A 246 -6.83 -29.29 -3.20
C ASP A 246 -8.34 -29.18 -3.38
N VAL A 247 -8.80 -28.24 -4.20
CA VAL A 247 -10.22 -28.03 -4.48
C VAL A 247 -10.79 -29.15 -5.33
N LYS A 248 -10.10 -29.59 -6.39
CA LYS A 248 -10.53 -30.75 -7.21
C LYS A 248 -10.64 -32.04 -6.40
N GLY A 249 -9.79 -32.18 -5.36
CA GLY A 249 -9.74 -33.34 -4.47
C GLY A 249 -10.85 -33.41 -3.43
N ILE A 250 -11.62 -32.34 -3.21
CA ILE A 250 -12.69 -32.30 -2.22
C ILE A 250 -13.74 -33.38 -2.52
N LEU A 251 -14.10 -34.13 -1.48
CA LEU A 251 -15.11 -35.17 -1.54
C LEU A 251 -16.46 -34.67 -1.01
N LEU A 252 -17.48 -34.77 -1.83
CA LEU A 252 -18.86 -34.49 -1.47
C LEU A 252 -19.62 -35.78 -1.29
N ARG A 253 -20.37 -35.92 -0.20
CA ARG A 253 -21.21 -37.07 0.06
C ARG A 253 -22.68 -36.72 -0.14
N LYS A 254 -23.32 -37.38 -1.10
CA LYS A 254 -24.76 -37.21 -1.37
C LYS A 254 -25.39 -38.60 -1.57
N GLU A 255 -26.47 -38.88 -0.88
CA GLU A 255 -27.22 -40.14 -0.98
C GLU A 255 -26.35 -41.42 -0.88
N GLY A 256 -25.34 -41.41 -0.02
CA GLY A 256 -24.44 -42.54 0.16
C GLY A 256 -23.33 -42.67 -0.91
N ARG A 257 -23.31 -41.82 -1.91
CA ARG A 257 -22.26 -41.75 -2.94
C ARG A 257 -21.21 -40.72 -2.54
N ILE A 258 -19.95 -41.02 -2.82
CA ILE A 258 -18.82 -40.10 -2.65
C ILE A 258 -18.40 -39.64 -4.05
N ILE A 259 -18.42 -38.35 -4.28
CA ILE A 259 -18.15 -37.70 -5.57
C ILE A 259 -17.05 -36.67 -5.35
N ARG A 260 -16.10 -36.58 -6.28
CA ARG A 260 -15.05 -35.54 -6.23
C ARG A 260 -15.57 -34.26 -6.90
N LEU A 261 -15.22 -33.12 -6.32
CA LEU A 261 -15.60 -31.81 -6.88
C LEU A 261 -15.07 -31.64 -8.31
N GLY A 262 -13.86 -32.11 -8.58
CA GLY A 262 -13.24 -32.06 -9.91
C GLY A 262 -13.95 -32.88 -11.00
N ASP A 263 -14.84 -33.83 -10.62
CA ASP A 263 -15.57 -34.64 -11.59
C ASP A 263 -16.73 -33.88 -12.27
N PHE A 264 -17.26 -32.86 -11.60
CA PHE A 264 -18.39 -32.07 -12.06
C PHE A 264 -18.18 -30.56 -12.03
N CYS A 265 -17.05 -30.08 -11.51
CA CYS A 265 -16.65 -28.67 -11.55
C CYS A 265 -15.34 -28.49 -12.31
N ARG A 266 -15.26 -27.43 -13.11
CA ARG A 266 -14.00 -26.93 -13.63
C ARG A 266 -13.41 -25.98 -12.61
N VAL A 267 -12.17 -26.22 -12.22
CA VAL A 267 -11.44 -25.40 -11.26
C VAL A 267 -10.24 -24.83 -11.96
N GLU A 268 -10.15 -23.51 -12.04
CA GLU A 268 -9.09 -22.79 -12.76
C GLU A 268 -8.68 -21.54 -11.97
N ILE A 269 -7.38 -21.21 -12.00
CA ILE A 269 -6.89 -19.93 -11.52
C ILE A 269 -7.07 -18.91 -12.65
N VAL A 270 -7.85 -17.88 -12.38
CA VAL A 270 -8.15 -16.80 -13.31
C VAL A 270 -7.83 -15.46 -12.66
N PRO A 271 -7.57 -14.40 -13.45
CA PRO A 271 -7.47 -13.06 -12.91
C PRO A 271 -8.81 -12.64 -12.29
N ALA A 272 -8.76 -12.05 -11.09
CA ALA A 272 -9.92 -11.41 -10.48
C ALA A 272 -10.36 -10.21 -11.32
N LYS A 273 -11.59 -9.74 -11.08
CA LYS A 273 -12.12 -8.57 -11.78
C LYS A 273 -11.23 -7.35 -11.53
N GLU A 274 -10.72 -6.78 -12.62
CA GLU A 274 -9.86 -5.61 -12.57
C GLU A 274 -10.60 -4.39 -12.01
N LYS A 275 -10.00 -3.75 -11.01
CA LYS A 275 -10.49 -2.48 -10.44
C LYS A 275 -9.97 -1.26 -11.21
N GLY A 276 -8.90 -1.44 -11.98
CA GLY A 276 -8.25 -0.42 -12.79
C GLY A 276 -7.09 -1.00 -13.59
N VAL A 277 -6.69 -0.33 -14.65
CA VAL A 277 -5.56 -0.73 -15.50
C VAL A 277 -4.49 0.34 -15.45
N SER A 278 -3.26 -0.05 -15.14
CA SER A 278 -2.08 0.81 -15.27
C SER A 278 -1.33 0.47 -16.54
N MET A 279 -0.90 1.50 -17.27
CA MET A 279 -0.16 1.37 -18.52
C MET A 279 1.12 2.21 -18.46
N SER A 280 2.22 1.65 -18.95
CA SER A 280 3.49 2.35 -19.13
C SER A 280 4.07 2.04 -20.49
N ASN A 281 4.39 3.08 -21.27
CA ASN A 281 4.93 2.94 -22.62
C ASN A 281 4.12 2.02 -23.54
N GLY A 282 2.78 2.04 -23.42
CA GLY A 282 1.88 1.20 -24.21
C GLY A 282 1.81 -0.26 -23.78
N LYS A 283 2.48 -0.64 -22.71
CA LYS A 283 2.42 -1.98 -22.08
C LYS A 283 1.61 -1.94 -20.80
N ARG A 284 0.99 -3.05 -20.47
CA ARG A 284 0.35 -3.23 -19.16
C ARG A 284 1.41 -3.21 -18.05
N ALA A 285 1.15 -2.47 -17.01
CA ALA A 285 2.13 -2.21 -15.95
C ALA A 285 1.54 -2.40 -14.55
N VAL A 286 2.39 -2.75 -13.62
CA VAL A 286 2.15 -2.55 -12.19
C VAL A 286 2.89 -1.29 -11.78
N THR A 287 2.21 -0.34 -11.16
CA THR A 287 2.77 0.96 -10.79
C THR A 287 2.84 1.08 -9.28
N LEU A 288 4.03 1.36 -8.77
CA LEU A 288 4.31 1.63 -7.37
C LEU A 288 4.50 3.14 -7.18
N ALA A 289 3.63 3.76 -6.40
CA ALA A 289 3.74 5.14 -5.97
C ALA A 289 4.59 5.18 -4.70
N VAL A 290 5.78 5.79 -4.77
CA VAL A 290 6.72 5.80 -3.66
C VAL A 290 6.64 7.13 -2.92
N ILE A 291 6.36 7.07 -1.63
CA ILE A 291 6.14 8.22 -0.74
C ILE A 291 7.34 8.32 0.21
N LYS A 292 7.91 9.53 0.28
CA LYS A 292 9.09 9.84 1.09
C LYS A 292 8.74 9.94 2.58
N GLN A 293 9.64 9.49 3.44
CA GLN A 293 9.56 9.77 4.87
C GLN A 293 9.71 11.28 5.12
N ALA A 294 8.88 11.84 6.01
CA ALA A 294 8.77 13.29 6.19
C ALA A 294 10.12 13.95 6.54
N ASP A 295 10.88 13.36 7.44
CA ASP A 295 12.12 13.94 7.98
C ASP A 295 13.37 13.60 7.15
N GLU A 296 13.23 12.79 6.09
CA GLU A 296 14.36 12.35 5.28
C GLU A 296 14.69 13.32 4.13
N ASN A 297 15.94 13.28 3.69
CA ASN A 297 16.44 14.14 2.61
C ASN A 297 16.07 13.54 1.24
N MET A 298 15.63 14.38 0.32
CA MET A 298 15.27 13.98 -1.05
C MET A 298 16.48 13.42 -1.83
N GLU A 299 17.68 13.96 -1.59
CA GLU A 299 18.91 13.53 -2.27
C GLU A 299 19.31 12.12 -1.81
N ASP A 300 19.22 11.84 -0.50
CA ASP A 300 19.52 10.52 0.06
C ASP A 300 18.53 9.48 -0.47
N MET A 301 17.25 9.81 -0.53
CA MET A 301 16.23 8.99 -1.14
C MET A 301 16.54 8.67 -2.61
N LYS A 302 16.95 9.66 -3.39
CA LYS A 302 17.34 9.49 -4.80
C LYS A 302 18.50 8.51 -4.95
N LEU A 303 19.53 8.62 -4.11
CA LEU A 303 20.68 7.71 -4.11
C LEU A 303 20.26 6.29 -3.73
N ALA A 304 19.47 6.12 -2.68
CA ALA A 304 18.97 4.82 -2.21
C ALA A 304 18.11 4.13 -3.29
N ILE A 305 17.21 4.88 -3.94
CA ILE A 305 16.35 4.35 -5.00
C ILE A 305 17.18 3.98 -6.23
N ASN A 306 18.09 4.85 -6.70
CA ASN A 306 18.91 4.53 -7.88
C ASN A 306 19.74 3.26 -7.66
N SER A 307 20.36 3.11 -6.49
CA SER A 307 21.11 1.89 -6.15
C SER A 307 20.21 0.64 -6.13
N THR A 308 19.00 0.77 -5.59
CA THR A 308 18.00 -0.31 -5.55
C THR A 308 17.50 -0.67 -6.95
N MET A 309 17.29 0.33 -7.80
CA MET A 309 16.88 0.13 -9.20
C MET A 309 17.96 -0.56 -10.02
N ASP A 310 19.23 -0.20 -9.84
CA ASP A 310 20.35 -0.88 -10.51
C ASP A 310 20.47 -2.34 -10.07
N TYR A 311 20.23 -2.62 -8.80
CA TYR A 311 20.13 -3.98 -8.27
C TYR A 311 18.97 -4.75 -8.93
N PHE A 312 17.75 -4.17 -8.98
CA PHE A 312 16.60 -4.84 -9.59
C PHE A 312 16.81 -5.15 -11.07
N LYS A 313 17.33 -4.20 -11.86
CA LYS A 313 17.61 -4.38 -13.29
C LYS A 313 18.61 -5.50 -13.54
N LYS A 314 19.57 -5.69 -12.62
CA LYS A 314 20.61 -6.73 -12.72
C LYS A 314 20.06 -8.11 -12.32
N VAL A 315 19.23 -8.16 -11.28
CA VAL A 315 18.73 -9.43 -10.70
C VAL A 315 17.51 -9.95 -11.47
N TYR A 316 16.68 -9.05 -12.00
CA TYR A 316 15.41 -9.38 -12.68
C TYR A 316 15.42 -8.90 -14.14
N PRO A 317 16.20 -9.57 -15.01
CA PRO A 317 16.40 -9.12 -16.39
C PRO A 317 15.14 -9.18 -17.27
N ASP A 318 14.14 -9.98 -16.90
CA ASP A 318 12.89 -10.16 -17.66
C ASP A 318 11.85 -9.07 -17.39
N ILE A 319 12.07 -8.23 -16.37
CA ILE A 319 11.22 -7.12 -16.00
C ILE A 319 11.87 -5.82 -16.45
N ASP A 320 11.06 -4.96 -17.04
CA ASP A 320 11.46 -3.59 -17.36
C ASP A 320 10.98 -2.64 -16.28
N PHE A 321 11.90 -1.84 -15.75
CA PHE A 321 11.68 -0.88 -14.69
C PHE A 321 11.80 0.54 -15.24
N SER A 322 10.73 1.32 -15.17
CA SER A 322 10.74 2.71 -15.60
C SER A 322 10.19 3.62 -14.50
N ILE A 323 10.77 4.79 -14.37
CA ILE A 323 10.31 5.81 -13.43
C ILE A 323 9.54 6.87 -14.19
N SER A 324 8.40 7.31 -13.65
CA SER A 324 7.59 8.39 -14.17
C SER A 324 7.24 9.40 -13.08
N ARG A 325 6.94 10.64 -13.46
CA ARG A 325 6.67 11.76 -12.54
C ARG A 325 7.73 11.92 -11.45
N ASN A 326 8.98 11.92 -11.86
CA ASN A 326 10.11 11.99 -10.94
C ASN A 326 10.28 13.42 -10.40
N GLN A 327 9.87 13.64 -9.15
CA GLN A 327 10.03 14.95 -8.50
C GLN A 327 11.49 15.28 -8.17
N THR A 328 12.35 14.26 -8.03
CA THR A 328 13.78 14.51 -7.73
C THR A 328 14.49 15.16 -8.91
N GLU A 329 14.15 14.78 -10.14
CA GLU A 329 14.70 15.43 -11.35
C GLU A 329 14.22 16.88 -11.49
N LEU A 330 12.96 17.14 -11.16
CA LEU A 330 12.41 18.50 -11.17
C LEU A 330 13.08 19.38 -10.12
N LEU A 331 13.36 18.83 -8.95
CA LEU A 331 14.10 19.49 -7.88
C LEU A 331 15.52 19.83 -8.33
N ASP A 332 16.26 18.87 -8.89
CA ASP A 332 17.61 19.05 -9.40
C ASP A 332 17.69 20.18 -10.44
N TYR A 333 16.74 20.17 -11.38
CA TYR A 333 16.66 21.22 -12.40
C TYR A 333 16.42 22.60 -11.77
N THR A 334 15.52 22.67 -10.79
CA THR A 334 15.19 23.93 -10.10
C THR A 334 16.36 24.45 -9.30
N ILE A 335 17.04 23.57 -8.53
CA ILE A 335 18.24 23.95 -7.74
C ILE A 335 19.39 24.37 -8.65
N SER A 336 19.66 23.61 -9.70
CA SER A 336 20.72 23.93 -10.66
C SER A 336 20.49 25.31 -11.31
N ASN A 337 19.27 25.61 -11.74
CA ASN A 337 18.90 26.93 -12.25
C ASN A 337 19.11 28.05 -11.23
N LEU A 338 18.70 27.80 -9.98
CA LEU A 338 18.83 28.78 -8.89
C LEU A 338 20.29 29.03 -8.55
N GLN A 339 21.11 28.01 -8.47
CA GLN A 339 22.56 28.11 -8.26
C GLN A 339 23.25 28.85 -9.41
N GLN A 340 22.88 28.56 -10.67
CA GLN A 340 23.41 29.24 -11.83
C GLN A 340 23.06 30.72 -11.81
N ASN A 341 21.80 31.08 -11.53
CA ASN A 341 21.35 32.45 -11.46
C ASN A 341 22.02 33.22 -10.30
N LEU A 342 22.17 32.60 -9.13
CA LEU A 342 22.90 33.19 -8.00
C LEU A 342 24.39 33.41 -8.33
N SER A 343 25.03 32.43 -8.97
CA SER A 343 26.44 32.55 -9.38
C SER A 343 26.65 33.65 -10.38
N LEU A 344 25.74 33.76 -11.36
CA LEU A 344 25.77 34.87 -12.34
C LEU A 344 25.52 36.22 -11.66
N GLY A 345 24.53 36.31 -10.76
CA GLY A 345 24.25 37.50 -9.97
C GLY A 345 25.45 37.96 -9.14
N PHE A 346 26.12 37.00 -8.47
CA PHE A 346 27.33 37.30 -7.72
C PHE A 346 28.49 37.79 -8.58
N LEU A 347 28.60 37.29 -9.82
CA LEU A 347 29.62 37.67 -10.75
C LEU A 347 29.39 39.11 -11.33
N PHE A 348 28.12 39.55 -11.39
CA PHE A 348 27.75 40.89 -11.88
C PHE A 348 27.74 41.96 -10.78
N ILE A 349 27.78 41.62 -9.50
CA ILE A 349 27.91 42.54 -8.36
C ILE A 349 29.38 42.72 -8.01
#